data_6772901ffc3f80d002a8598cfafb01e3
#
_entry.id   6772901ffc3f80d002a8598cfafb01e3
#
_cell.length_a   1.000
_cell.length_b   1.000
_cell.length_c   1.000
_cell.angle_alpha   90.00
_cell.angle_beta   90.00
_cell.angle_gamma   90.00
#
_symmetry.space_group_name_H-M   'P 1'
#
loop_
_entity.id
_entity.type
_entity.pdbx_description
1 polymer ?
#
loop_
_entity_poly.entity_id
_entity_poly.type
_entity_poly.pdbx_seq_one_letter_code
_entity_poly.pdbx_strand_id
1 'polypeptide(L)'
;MTASAKKAFTLIELLVVVAIIGILSSIGVVVYSKYSLNAKIAATKNQHQTIKDFIEASYGKCSLDRRGGLILKTSTSGCSNCNVLGTILSPGTIKRACHSASNVAYFFAYHFNYSGLKNTYGNFGATGIQIGGDIKDQCCLAQGSNPVKGGTYIWGDNNLGRIMIKSNIGDTNGLNNYLISYADWPGSGF
;
A
#
# COMPACT_ATOMS: atom_id res chain seq x y z
N MET A 1 12.83 68.31 -0.62
CA MET A 1 12.99 66.96 -1.15
C MET A 1 13.99 66.24 -0.24
N THR A 2 13.54 65.44 0.68
CA THR A 2 14.39 64.65 1.61
C THR A 2 14.78 63.35 0.93
N ALA A 3 16.08 63.20 0.61
CA ALA A 3 16.61 61.95 0.08
C ALA A 3 16.58 60.90 1.18
N SER A 4 15.76 59.87 0.99
CA SER A 4 15.74 58.70 1.88
C SER A 4 17.06 57.93 1.69
N ALA A 5 17.91 57.92 2.72
CA ALA A 5 19.14 57.11 2.71
C ALA A 5 18.77 55.62 2.70
N LYS A 6 19.01 54.95 1.59
CA LYS A 6 18.89 53.50 1.49
C LYS A 6 19.98 52.86 2.36
N LYS A 7 19.60 52.13 3.40
CA LYS A 7 20.53 51.34 4.19
C LYS A 7 21.11 50.24 3.29
N ALA A 8 22.41 50.27 3.05
CA ALA A 8 23.13 49.23 2.34
C ALA A 8 23.50 48.13 3.33
N PHE A 9 23.38 46.88 2.92
CA PHE A 9 23.79 45.69 3.70
C PHE A 9 25.31 45.66 3.83
N THR A 10 25.83 45.39 5.02
CA THR A 10 27.25 45.23 5.22
C THR A 10 27.71 43.84 4.79
N LEU A 11 28.95 43.73 4.32
CA LEU A 11 29.53 42.45 3.89
C LEU A 11 29.58 41.43 5.03
N ILE A 12 29.80 41.92 6.25
CA ILE A 12 29.85 41.07 7.45
C ILE A 12 28.46 40.50 7.83
N GLU A 13 27.38 41.25 7.67
CA GLU A 13 26.02 40.78 7.89
C GLU A 13 25.67 39.62 6.94
N LEU A 14 26.06 39.76 5.66
CA LEU A 14 25.84 38.68 4.71
C LEU A 14 26.66 37.44 5.05
N LEU A 15 27.93 37.61 5.44
CA LEU A 15 28.84 36.51 5.78
C LEU A 15 28.33 35.69 6.99
N VAL A 16 27.87 36.38 8.03
CA VAL A 16 27.30 35.71 9.23
C VAL A 16 26.04 34.92 8.87
N VAL A 17 25.15 35.48 8.05
CA VAL A 17 23.92 34.80 7.65
C VAL A 17 24.22 33.50 6.86
N VAL A 18 25.12 33.55 5.87
CA VAL A 18 25.46 32.35 5.10
C VAL A 18 26.20 31.31 5.95
N ALA A 19 26.99 31.72 6.94
CA ALA A 19 27.65 30.81 7.86
C ALA A 19 26.62 30.05 8.74
N ILE A 20 25.62 30.77 9.27
CA ILE A 20 24.54 30.17 10.07
C ILE A 20 23.71 29.20 9.22
N ILE A 21 23.31 29.60 8.01
CA ILE A 21 22.57 28.74 7.08
C ILE A 21 23.39 27.48 6.74
N GLY A 22 24.69 27.61 6.51
CA GLY A 22 25.60 26.51 6.23
C GLY A 22 25.61 25.45 7.36
N ILE A 23 25.73 25.91 8.61
CA ILE A 23 25.71 25.03 9.79
C ILE A 23 24.34 24.35 9.96
N LEU A 24 23.26 25.09 9.86
CA LEU A 24 21.89 24.53 10.00
C LEU A 24 21.58 23.54 8.89
N SER A 25 21.99 23.80 7.66
CA SER A 25 21.79 22.92 6.53
C SER A 25 22.52 21.58 6.69
N SER A 26 23.74 21.58 7.25
CA SER A 26 24.54 20.38 7.41
C SER A 26 23.89 19.36 8.38
N ILE A 27 23.24 19.83 9.43
CA ILE A 27 22.54 19.01 10.42
C ILE A 27 21.17 18.60 9.90
N GLY A 28 20.48 19.53 9.22
CA GLY A 28 19.10 19.34 8.76
C GLY A 28 18.93 18.17 7.78
N VAL A 29 19.85 17.98 6.85
CA VAL A 29 19.76 16.91 5.83
C VAL A 29 19.77 15.51 6.45
N VAL A 30 20.64 15.26 7.42
CA VAL A 30 20.76 13.93 8.07
C VAL A 30 19.52 13.61 8.89
N VAL A 31 19.00 14.58 9.65
CA VAL A 31 17.81 14.41 10.47
C VAL A 31 16.58 14.19 9.58
N TYR A 32 16.45 14.98 8.51
CA TYR A 32 15.32 14.87 7.58
C TYR A 32 15.25 13.51 6.88
N SER A 33 16.40 12.95 6.47
CA SER A 33 16.43 11.65 5.79
C SER A 33 15.95 10.52 6.71
N LYS A 34 16.38 10.51 7.97
CA LYS A 34 15.92 9.53 8.97
C LYS A 34 14.43 9.70 9.29
N TYR A 35 13.96 10.93 9.45
CA TYR A 35 12.55 11.21 9.66
C TYR A 35 11.68 10.72 8.50
N SER A 36 12.08 11.03 7.26
CA SER A 36 11.38 10.58 6.05
C SER A 36 11.30 9.06 5.96
N LEU A 37 12.39 8.35 6.29
CA LEU A 37 12.41 6.89 6.29
C LEU A 37 11.47 6.30 7.35
N ASN A 38 11.51 6.81 8.58
CA ASN A 38 10.62 6.39 9.65
C ASN A 38 9.14 6.64 9.30
N ALA A 39 8.84 7.76 8.66
CA ALA A 39 7.49 8.06 8.17
C ALA A 39 7.01 7.04 7.13
N LYS A 40 7.88 6.63 6.19
CA LYS A 40 7.57 5.59 5.20
C LYS A 40 7.33 4.23 5.86
N ILE A 41 8.13 3.85 6.84
CA ILE A 41 7.94 2.62 7.62
C ILE A 41 6.59 2.64 8.34
N ALA A 42 6.28 3.73 9.04
CA ALA A 42 5.01 3.89 9.76
C ALA A 42 3.81 3.86 8.79
N ALA A 43 3.91 4.54 7.66
CA ALA A 43 2.86 4.54 6.62
C ALA A 43 2.61 3.13 6.07
N THR A 44 3.68 2.34 5.80
CA THR A 44 3.53 0.97 5.33
C THR A 44 2.91 0.06 6.39
N LYS A 45 3.26 0.23 7.67
CA LYS A 45 2.63 -0.51 8.78
C LYS A 45 1.14 -0.20 8.89
N ASN A 46 0.77 1.07 8.83
CA ASN A 46 -0.64 1.47 8.86
C ASN A 46 -1.41 0.92 7.67
N GLN A 47 -0.81 0.95 6.48
CA GLN A 47 -1.41 0.36 5.27
C GLN A 47 -1.61 -1.15 5.44
N HIS A 48 -0.62 -1.87 5.97
CA HIS A 48 -0.72 -3.31 6.27
C HIS A 48 -1.88 -3.61 7.22
N GLN A 49 -2.02 -2.82 8.30
CA GLN A 49 -3.10 -2.99 9.26
C GLN A 49 -4.47 -2.72 8.63
N THR A 50 -4.59 -1.64 7.84
CA THR A 50 -5.83 -1.30 7.11
C THR A 50 -6.28 -2.44 6.18
N ILE A 51 -5.33 -3.07 5.49
CA ILE A 51 -5.60 -4.22 4.62
C ILE A 51 -6.11 -5.40 5.44
N LYS A 52 -5.45 -5.69 6.56
CA LYS A 52 -5.84 -6.78 7.46
C LYS A 52 -7.26 -6.56 7.99
N ASP A 53 -7.54 -5.40 8.56
CA ASP A 53 -8.84 -5.06 9.14
C ASP A 53 -9.96 -5.15 8.09
N PHE A 54 -9.70 -4.71 6.86
CA PHE A 54 -10.66 -4.82 5.76
C PHE A 54 -10.95 -6.29 5.40
N ILE A 55 -9.93 -7.15 5.36
CA ILE A 55 -10.11 -8.58 5.04
C ILE A 55 -10.90 -9.26 6.15
N GLU A 56 -10.58 -8.99 7.42
CA GLU A 56 -11.30 -9.55 8.57
C GLU A 56 -12.77 -9.06 8.61
N ALA A 57 -13.02 -7.78 8.36
CA ALA A 57 -14.37 -7.25 8.26
C ALA A 57 -15.16 -7.87 7.09
N SER A 58 -14.48 -8.09 5.96
CA SER A 58 -15.06 -8.76 4.80
C SER A 58 -15.41 -10.22 5.09
N TYR A 59 -14.57 -10.92 5.85
CA TYR A 59 -14.88 -12.26 6.34
C TYR A 59 -16.12 -12.27 7.24
N GLY A 60 -16.17 -11.35 8.22
CA GLY A 60 -17.35 -11.20 9.08
C GLY A 60 -18.64 -10.98 8.30
N LYS A 61 -18.60 -10.12 7.27
CA LYS A 61 -19.73 -9.91 6.36
C LYS A 61 -20.13 -11.19 5.62
N CYS A 62 -19.16 -11.92 5.08
CA CYS A 62 -19.40 -13.18 4.40
C CYS A 62 -19.98 -14.27 5.30
N SER A 63 -19.60 -14.28 6.57
CA SER A 63 -20.10 -15.23 7.57
C SER A 63 -21.58 -14.98 7.90
N LEU A 64 -21.98 -13.70 7.90
CA LEU A 64 -23.36 -13.30 8.21
C LEU A 64 -24.30 -13.40 7.00
N ASP A 65 -23.81 -13.02 5.82
CA ASP A 65 -24.60 -13.00 4.58
C ASP A 65 -23.79 -13.50 3.38
N ARG A 66 -23.84 -14.78 3.17
CA ARG A 66 -23.17 -15.45 2.02
C ARG A 66 -23.68 -14.97 0.66
N ARG A 67 -24.98 -14.68 0.57
CA ARG A 67 -25.64 -14.29 -0.69
C ARG A 67 -25.44 -12.79 -1.00
N GLY A 68 -25.26 -11.96 0.03
CA GLY A 68 -25.00 -10.54 -0.12
C GLY A 68 -23.69 -10.22 -0.84
N GLY A 69 -22.67 -11.05 -0.62
CA GLY A 69 -21.37 -10.91 -1.27
C GLY A 69 -20.61 -9.65 -0.88
N LEU A 70 -19.44 -9.49 -1.46
CA LEU A 70 -18.55 -8.35 -1.26
C LEU A 70 -18.66 -7.37 -2.42
N ILE A 71 -18.73 -6.07 -2.13
CA ILE A 71 -18.67 -5.01 -3.14
C ILE A 71 -17.23 -4.48 -3.14
N LEU A 72 -16.54 -4.70 -4.23
CA LEU A 72 -15.11 -4.40 -4.37
C LEU A 72 -14.87 -3.45 -5.55
N LYS A 73 -13.86 -2.60 -5.44
CA LYS A 73 -13.41 -1.75 -6.55
C LYS A 73 -12.64 -2.59 -7.58
N THR A 74 -12.72 -2.19 -8.83
CA THR A 74 -12.02 -2.81 -9.96
C THR A 74 -11.66 -1.77 -11.00
N SER A 75 -11.03 -2.18 -12.12
CA SER A 75 -10.77 -1.29 -13.26
C SER A 75 -12.05 -0.72 -13.84
N THR A 76 -11.99 0.55 -14.25
CA THR A 76 -13.10 1.21 -14.98
C THR A 76 -13.31 0.63 -16.38
N SER A 77 -12.26 0.04 -16.98
CA SER A 77 -12.30 -0.60 -18.30
C SER A 77 -12.86 -2.02 -18.27
N GLY A 78 -13.27 -2.50 -17.11
CA GLY A 78 -13.61 -3.90 -16.91
C GLY A 78 -12.35 -4.75 -16.69
N CYS A 79 -12.51 -5.85 -15.97
CA CYS A 79 -11.50 -6.88 -15.81
C CYS A 79 -11.87 -8.00 -16.78
N SER A 80 -11.02 -8.30 -17.77
CA SER A 80 -11.30 -9.33 -18.79
C SER A 80 -11.67 -10.69 -18.18
N ASN A 81 -11.18 -10.98 -16.97
CA ASN A 81 -11.43 -12.22 -16.23
C ASN A 81 -12.42 -12.05 -15.07
N CYS A 82 -12.91 -10.83 -14.78
CA CYS A 82 -13.87 -10.60 -13.70
C CYS A 82 -15.26 -11.17 -13.99
N ASN A 83 -15.62 -11.32 -15.27
CA ASN A 83 -16.93 -11.83 -15.69
C ASN A 83 -17.17 -13.29 -15.29
N VAL A 84 -16.11 -14.07 -15.07
CA VAL A 84 -16.21 -15.49 -14.74
C VAL A 84 -16.67 -15.73 -13.30
N LEU A 85 -16.46 -14.74 -12.42
CA LEU A 85 -16.57 -14.96 -10.98
C LEU A 85 -17.31 -13.83 -10.20
N GLY A 86 -17.94 -12.86 -10.85
CA GLY A 86 -18.68 -11.78 -10.17
C GLY A 86 -19.61 -10.99 -11.08
N THR A 87 -20.54 -10.25 -10.49
CA THR A 87 -21.46 -9.36 -11.19
C THR A 87 -20.90 -7.94 -11.20
N ILE A 88 -20.67 -7.37 -12.37
CA ILE A 88 -20.30 -5.96 -12.52
C ILE A 88 -21.54 -5.12 -12.17
N LEU A 89 -21.44 -4.29 -11.12
CA LEU A 89 -22.53 -3.40 -10.71
C LEU A 89 -22.49 -2.06 -11.43
N SER A 90 -21.29 -1.55 -11.70
CA SER A 90 -21.04 -0.30 -12.41
C SER A 90 -19.57 -0.26 -12.85
N PRO A 91 -19.16 0.63 -13.78
CA PRO A 91 -17.76 0.84 -14.09
C PRO A 91 -16.96 1.09 -12.79
N GLY A 92 -15.94 0.28 -12.55
CA GLY A 92 -15.10 0.37 -11.37
C GLY A 92 -15.60 -0.34 -10.11
N THR A 93 -16.73 -1.08 -10.17
CA THR A 93 -17.28 -1.80 -9.02
C THR A 93 -17.78 -3.18 -9.39
N ILE A 94 -17.39 -4.19 -8.64
CA ILE A 94 -17.82 -5.57 -8.82
C ILE A 94 -18.45 -6.09 -7.52
N LYS A 95 -19.56 -6.84 -7.67
CA LYS A 95 -20.11 -7.66 -6.59
C LYS A 95 -19.53 -9.05 -6.70
N ARG A 96 -18.90 -9.51 -5.63
CA ARG A 96 -18.23 -10.81 -5.58
C ARG A 96 -18.88 -11.70 -4.53
N ALA A 97 -19.18 -12.94 -4.90
CA ALA A 97 -19.58 -13.93 -3.92
C ALA A 97 -18.43 -14.25 -2.95
N CYS A 98 -18.77 -14.70 -1.77
CA CYS A 98 -17.82 -15.16 -0.76
C CYS A 98 -17.27 -16.52 -1.19
N HIS A 99 -16.11 -16.53 -1.82
CA HIS A 99 -15.42 -17.71 -2.32
C HIS A 99 -14.20 -18.07 -1.46
N SER A 100 -13.48 -19.12 -1.90
CA SER A 100 -12.27 -19.61 -1.25
C SER A 100 -11.20 -18.51 -1.09
N ALA A 101 -10.30 -18.70 -0.14
CA ALA A 101 -9.24 -17.73 0.22
C ALA A 101 -8.42 -17.26 -0.99
N SER A 102 -8.02 -18.17 -1.89
CA SER A 102 -7.23 -17.85 -3.07
C SER A 102 -7.97 -16.96 -4.06
N ASN A 103 -9.25 -17.22 -4.30
CA ASN A 103 -10.08 -16.44 -5.20
C ASN A 103 -10.32 -15.01 -4.66
N VAL A 104 -10.62 -14.89 -3.38
CA VAL A 104 -10.94 -13.59 -2.77
C VAL A 104 -9.70 -12.74 -2.57
N ALA A 105 -8.57 -13.32 -2.24
CA ALA A 105 -7.29 -12.61 -2.10
C ALA A 105 -6.92 -11.83 -3.39
N TYR A 106 -7.14 -12.43 -4.55
CA TYR A 106 -6.94 -11.76 -5.84
C TYR A 106 -7.80 -10.49 -5.98
N PHE A 107 -9.09 -10.58 -5.62
CA PHE A 107 -9.99 -9.41 -5.71
C PHE A 107 -9.71 -8.36 -4.64
N PHE A 108 -9.24 -8.75 -3.47
CA PHE A 108 -8.77 -7.78 -2.47
C PHE A 108 -7.58 -6.98 -2.97
N ALA A 109 -6.61 -7.63 -3.61
CA ALA A 109 -5.48 -6.93 -4.17
C ALA A 109 -5.92 -5.91 -5.24
N TYR A 110 -6.85 -6.28 -6.13
CA TYR A 110 -7.45 -5.32 -7.07
C TYR A 110 -8.19 -4.20 -6.35
N HIS A 111 -9.03 -4.52 -5.37
CA HIS A 111 -9.76 -3.53 -4.60
C HIS A 111 -8.83 -2.47 -4.02
N PHE A 112 -7.74 -2.86 -3.41
CA PHE A 112 -6.80 -1.93 -2.82
C PHE A 112 -6.05 -1.10 -3.86
N ASN A 113 -5.66 -1.68 -4.98
CA ASN A 113 -5.05 -0.97 -6.09
C ASN A 113 -5.97 0.15 -6.61
N TYR A 114 -7.25 -0.15 -6.82
CA TYR A 114 -8.24 0.82 -7.30
C TYR A 114 -8.85 1.69 -6.20
N SER A 115 -8.56 1.41 -4.94
CA SER A 115 -8.91 2.28 -3.79
C SER A 115 -7.89 3.38 -3.53
N GLY A 116 -6.80 3.41 -4.29
CA GLY A 116 -5.80 4.46 -4.20
C GLY A 116 -4.66 4.19 -3.21
N LEU A 117 -4.55 2.96 -2.67
CA LEU A 117 -3.39 2.58 -1.90
C LEU A 117 -2.15 2.58 -2.81
N LYS A 118 -1.10 3.28 -2.39
CA LYS A 118 0.14 3.44 -3.16
C LYS A 118 1.33 2.94 -2.38
N ASN A 119 2.39 2.56 -3.10
CA ASN A 119 3.67 2.26 -2.48
C ASN A 119 4.21 3.50 -1.74
N THR A 120 4.44 3.36 -0.45
CA THR A 120 4.87 4.45 0.43
C THR A 120 6.31 4.91 0.15
N TYR A 121 7.12 4.08 -0.52
CA TYR A 121 8.50 4.41 -0.91
C TYR A 121 8.59 5.00 -2.31
N GLY A 122 7.47 5.05 -3.06
CA GLY A 122 7.45 5.61 -4.41
C GLY A 122 8.13 4.76 -5.48
N ASN A 123 8.57 3.55 -5.14
CA ASN A 123 9.22 2.63 -6.07
C ASN A 123 8.19 1.76 -6.77
N PHE A 124 8.23 1.79 -8.08
CA PHE A 124 7.41 1.03 -9.04
C PHE A 124 5.94 1.47 -9.24
N GLY A 125 5.62 1.54 -10.54
CA GLY A 125 4.37 1.91 -11.16
C GLY A 125 3.12 1.77 -10.30
N ALA A 126 2.44 2.81 -10.16
CA ALA A 126 1.09 3.14 -9.69
C ALA A 126 0.41 2.32 -8.57
N THR A 127 0.85 1.10 -8.26
CA THR A 127 0.13 0.22 -7.32
C THR A 127 1.07 -0.34 -6.27
N GLY A 128 0.93 0.11 -5.02
CA GLY A 128 1.72 -0.36 -3.88
C GLY A 128 1.40 -1.81 -3.47
N ILE A 129 0.39 -2.41 -4.07
CA ILE A 129 -0.09 -3.75 -3.73
C ILE A 129 0.19 -4.67 -4.89
N GLN A 130 0.92 -5.73 -4.60
CA GLN A 130 1.24 -6.78 -5.56
C GLN A 130 0.26 -7.94 -5.36
N ILE A 131 -0.32 -8.38 -6.46
CA ILE A 131 -1.30 -9.47 -6.46
C ILE A 131 -0.56 -10.79 -6.55
N GLY A 132 -0.80 -11.68 -5.60
CA GLY A 132 -0.35 -13.05 -5.67
C GLY A 132 -1.53 -14.02 -5.67
N GLY A 133 -1.65 -14.78 -6.70
CA GLY A 133 -2.60 -15.89 -6.84
C GLY A 133 -2.16 -16.79 -7.97
N ASP A 134 -2.69 -18.01 -7.97
CA ASP A 134 -2.35 -19.08 -8.92
C ASP A 134 -2.82 -18.83 -10.37
N ILE A 135 -2.97 -17.58 -10.75
CA ILE A 135 -3.43 -17.18 -12.08
C ILE A 135 -2.23 -16.78 -12.92
N LYS A 136 -2.01 -17.51 -14.00
CA LYS A 136 -0.89 -17.41 -14.95
C LYS A 136 -0.80 -16.11 -15.75
N ASP A 137 -1.46 -15.03 -15.35
CA ASP A 137 -1.41 -13.76 -16.05
C ASP A 137 -0.52 -12.73 -15.37
N GLN A 138 0.22 -12.03 -16.16
CA GLN A 138 1.39 -11.13 -15.97
C GLN A 138 1.41 -10.14 -14.80
N CYS A 139 0.47 -10.15 -13.89
CA CYS A 139 0.40 -9.23 -12.76
C CYS A 139 0.60 -9.90 -11.38
N CYS A 140 0.89 -11.18 -11.34
CA CYS A 140 0.88 -11.93 -10.08
C CYS A 140 2.27 -12.47 -9.73
N LEU A 141 2.78 -12.08 -8.56
CA LEU A 141 3.97 -12.71 -8.02
C LEU A 141 3.66 -14.15 -7.61
N ALA A 142 4.56 -15.08 -7.92
CA ALA A 142 4.47 -16.46 -7.49
C ALA A 142 4.37 -16.56 -5.96
N GLN A 143 3.71 -17.61 -5.46
CA GLN A 143 3.69 -17.96 -4.05
C GLN A 143 5.12 -17.90 -3.47
N GLY A 144 5.33 -17.18 -2.38
CA GLY A 144 6.64 -17.02 -1.75
C GLY A 144 7.45 -15.80 -2.24
N SER A 145 6.98 -15.07 -3.24
CA SER A 145 7.64 -13.82 -3.66
C SER A 145 7.67 -12.78 -2.54
N ASN A 146 8.71 -11.96 -2.58
CA ASN A 146 8.87 -10.87 -1.64
C ASN A 146 8.40 -9.55 -2.26
N PRO A 147 7.54 -8.78 -1.59
CA PRO A 147 7.16 -7.45 -2.08
C PRO A 147 8.37 -6.51 -2.06
N VAL A 148 8.38 -5.55 -3.00
CA VAL A 148 9.33 -4.43 -2.98
C VAL A 148 9.08 -3.55 -1.76
N LYS A 149 10.04 -2.73 -1.34
CA LYS A 149 9.88 -1.81 -0.21
C LYS A 149 8.62 -0.94 -0.39
N GLY A 150 7.83 -0.87 0.66
CA GLY A 150 6.54 -0.18 0.67
C GLY A 150 5.41 -0.92 -0.05
N GLY A 151 5.70 -2.08 -0.65
CA GLY A 151 4.69 -2.93 -1.30
C GLY A 151 4.09 -3.93 -0.33
N THR A 152 2.88 -4.38 -0.65
CA THR A 152 2.17 -5.43 0.10
C THR A 152 1.74 -6.53 -0.86
N TYR A 153 1.91 -7.76 -0.42
CA TYR A 153 1.50 -8.98 -1.11
C TYR A 153 0.34 -9.63 -0.36
N ILE A 154 -0.71 -9.99 -1.08
CA ILE A 154 -1.87 -10.67 -0.52
C ILE A 154 -2.02 -12.01 -1.24
N TRP A 155 -2.07 -13.08 -0.48
CA TRP A 155 -2.19 -14.42 -1.02
C TRP A 155 -3.14 -15.28 -0.17
N GLY A 156 -3.99 -16.07 -0.82
CA GLY A 156 -4.95 -16.94 -0.17
C GLY A 156 -4.51 -18.39 -0.20
N ASP A 157 -4.49 -19.04 0.96
CA ASP A 157 -4.24 -20.46 1.12
C ASP A 157 -5.53 -21.19 1.43
N ASN A 158 -6.03 -21.93 0.44
CA ASN A 158 -7.27 -22.71 0.59
C ASN A 158 -7.12 -23.89 1.54
N ASN A 159 -5.92 -24.47 1.63
CA ASN A 159 -5.67 -25.64 2.49
C ASN A 159 -5.67 -25.25 3.97
N LEU A 160 -5.09 -24.07 4.26
CA LEU A 160 -5.01 -23.54 5.62
C LEU A 160 -6.19 -22.63 5.98
N GLY A 161 -7.10 -22.35 5.02
CA GLY A 161 -8.27 -21.51 5.26
C GLY A 161 -7.91 -20.11 5.72
N ARG A 162 -6.91 -19.48 5.11
CA ARG A 162 -6.42 -18.15 5.51
C ARG A 162 -5.89 -17.32 4.35
N ILE A 163 -5.89 -16.03 4.53
CA ILE A 163 -5.25 -15.06 3.64
C ILE A 163 -3.99 -14.52 4.32
N MET A 164 -2.86 -14.65 3.64
CA MET A 164 -1.58 -14.08 4.06
C MET A 164 -1.46 -12.67 3.51
N ILE A 165 -1.03 -11.74 4.37
CA ILE A 165 -0.70 -10.36 4.03
C ILE A 165 0.77 -10.19 4.38
N LYS A 166 1.60 -9.86 3.39
CA LYS A 166 3.04 -9.66 3.57
C LYS A 166 3.43 -8.30 3.03
N SER A 167 3.89 -7.42 3.90
CA SER A 167 4.35 -6.08 3.54
C SER A 167 5.85 -5.93 3.77
N ASN A 168 6.54 -5.29 2.84
CA ASN A 168 7.94 -4.93 3.04
C ASN A 168 8.01 -3.50 3.61
N ILE A 169 8.11 -3.42 4.92
CA ILE A 169 8.15 -2.14 5.63
C ILE A 169 9.52 -1.44 5.54
N GLY A 170 10.57 -2.16 5.06
CA GLY A 170 11.94 -1.70 5.16
C GLY A 170 12.43 -1.65 6.62
N ASP A 171 13.66 -1.24 6.80
CA ASP A 171 14.23 -0.93 8.12
C ASP A 171 14.89 0.46 8.12
N THR A 172 15.43 0.87 9.27
CA THR A 172 16.10 2.16 9.45
C THR A 172 17.41 2.28 8.67
N ASN A 173 17.98 1.18 8.21
CA ASN A 173 19.18 1.12 7.37
C ASN A 173 18.84 1.01 5.88
N GLY A 174 17.54 1.01 5.53
CA GLY A 174 17.08 0.89 4.16
C GLY A 174 17.09 -0.54 3.63
N LEU A 175 17.27 -1.56 4.47
CA LEU A 175 17.17 -2.97 4.09
C LEU A 175 15.71 -3.44 4.01
N ASN A 176 15.51 -4.67 3.49
CA ASN A 176 14.20 -5.29 3.48
C ASN A 176 13.82 -5.79 4.88
N ASN A 177 12.60 -5.49 5.29
CA ASN A 177 12.03 -6.00 6.53
C ASN A 177 10.55 -6.32 6.29
N TYR A 178 10.12 -7.53 6.60
CA TYR A 178 8.81 -8.03 6.23
C TYR A 178 7.90 -8.14 7.46
N LEU A 179 6.75 -7.47 7.38
CA LEU A 179 5.63 -7.65 8.29
C LEU A 179 4.67 -8.66 7.66
N ILE A 180 4.39 -9.76 8.37
CA ILE A 180 3.51 -10.83 7.90
C ILE A 180 2.35 -10.96 8.88
N SER A 181 1.13 -10.96 8.35
CA SER A 181 -0.10 -11.24 9.09
C SER A 181 -0.95 -12.23 8.33
N TYR A 182 -1.84 -12.87 9.06
CA TYR A 182 -2.82 -13.80 8.50
C TYR A 182 -4.21 -13.34 8.93
N ALA A 183 -5.17 -13.48 8.03
CA ALA A 183 -6.58 -13.33 8.32
C ALA A 183 -7.25 -14.67 8.01
N ASP A 184 -8.10 -15.16 8.92
CA ASP A 184 -8.86 -16.37 8.70
C ASP A 184 -9.81 -16.19 7.52
N TRP A 185 -9.84 -17.20 6.66
CA TRP A 185 -10.73 -17.24 5.52
C TRP A 185 -10.95 -18.68 5.10
N PRO A 186 -12.11 -19.28 5.32
CA PRO A 186 -12.33 -20.70 5.04
C PRO A 186 -12.08 -21.03 3.57
N GLY A 187 -11.33 -22.10 3.35
CA GLY A 187 -10.78 -22.44 2.04
C GLY A 187 -11.83 -22.87 1.02
N SER A 188 -12.81 -23.67 1.40
CA SER A 188 -13.80 -24.25 0.48
C SER A 188 -15.21 -24.33 1.07
N GLY A 189 -15.47 -23.66 2.18
CA GLY A 189 -16.62 -23.91 3.04
C GLY A 189 -17.69 -22.82 3.08
N PHE A 190 -17.77 -21.92 2.08
CA PHE A 190 -18.94 -21.06 1.95
C PHE A 190 -19.92 -21.59 0.92
#